data_0853568ca6ce1ec9e8f47097611fae3e
#
_entry.id   0853568ca6ce1ec9e8f47097611fae3e
#
_cell.length_a   1.000
_cell.length_b   1.000
_cell.length_c   1.000
_cell.angle_alpha   90.00
_cell.angle_beta   90.00
_cell.angle_gamma   90.00
#
_symmetry.space_group_name_H-M   'P 1'
#
loop_
_entity.id
_entity.type
_entity.pdbx_description
1 polymer ?
#
loop_
_entity_poly.entity_id
_entity_poly.type
_entity_poly.pdbx_seq_one_letter_code
_entity_poly.pdbx_strand_id
1 'polypeptide(L)'
;KAINKITSTIERNELLDELSIKLIENSELKNATKIAKKITSTITRNSRYEDIANAYLEEGELKQSLNIAKKITSTVTRNSLYEGIANAHLDDNDLDSSKEITDKITSTVIKNNLYEKIAKKYNKNKDYDKAKVIVNQITSTVTKNSLMDKLK
;
A
#
# COMPACT_ATOMS: atom_id res chain seq x y z
N LYS A 1 13.00 -17.95 21.87
CA LYS A 1 14.42 -18.23 22.26
C LYS A 1 14.98 -19.49 21.58
N ALA A 2 14.17 -20.56 21.31
CA ALA A 2 14.63 -21.81 20.69
C ALA A 2 15.13 -21.61 19.24
N ILE A 3 14.38 -20.89 18.41
CA ILE A 3 14.70 -20.67 16.99
C ILE A 3 16.08 -20.02 16.79
N ASN A 4 16.54 -19.19 17.72
CA ASN A 4 17.85 -18.54 17.62
C ASN A 4 19.03 -19.49 17.83
N LYS A 5 18.79 -20.73 18.29
CA LYS A 5 19.81 -21.76 18.48
C LYS A 5 19.99 -22.65 17.24
N ILE A 6 19.12 -22.49 16.22
CA ILE A 6 19.20 -23.27 14.98
C ILE A 6 20.39 -22.73 14.17
N THR A 7 21.30 -23.57 13.81
CA THR A 7 22.51 -23.23 13.03
C THR A 7 22.20 -23.13 11.53
N SER A 8 21.27 -23.95 11.03
CA SER A 8 20.81 -23.90 9.63
C SER A 8 19.98 -22.64 9.39
N THR A 9 20.46 -21.78 8.48
CA THR A 9 19.74 -20.57 8.09
C THR A 9 18.44 -20.90 7.36
N ILE A 10 18.40 -22.00 6.61
CA ILE A 10 17.19 -22.43 5.87
C ILE A 10 16.11 -22.84 6.85
N GLU A 11 16.37 -23.80 7.73
CA GLU A 11 15.41 -24.26 8.76
C GLU A 11 14.92 -23.11 9.64
N ARG A 12 15.83 -22.20 10.00
CA ARG A 12 15.46 -21.02 10.81
C ARG A 12 14.50 -20.12 10.06
N ASN A 13 14.72 -19.86 8.77
CA ASN A 13 13.81 -19.06 7.95
C ASN A 13 12.45 -19.73 7.78
N GLU A 14 12.41 -21.05 7.57
CA GLU A 14 11.17 -21.84 7.47
C GLU A 14 10.34 -21.73 8.75
N LEU A 15 10.95 -21.94 9.92
CA LEU A 15 10.26 -21.83 11.21
C LEU A 15 9.80 -20.40 11.52
N LEU A 16 10.58 -19.38 11.13
CA LEU A 16 10.16 -17.98 11.27
C LEU A 16 9.01 -17.64 10.34
N ASP A 17 9.00 -18.21 9.14
CA ASP A 17 7.93 -18.04 8.17
C ASP A 17 6.63 -18.67 8.66
N GLU A 18 6.64 -19.93 9.06
CA GLU A 18 5.49 -20.63 9.65
C GLU A 18 4.93 -19.90 10.88
N LEU A 19 5.81 -19.45 11.78
CA LEU A 19 5.38 -18.71 12.96
C LEU A 19 4.75 -17.36 12.57
N SER A 20 5.29 -16.70 11.54
CA SER A 20 4.74 -15.44 11.05
C SER A 20 3.34 -15.63 10.48
N ILE A 21 3.13 -16.70 9.70
CA ILE A 21 1.81 -17.07 9.15
C ILE A 21 0.79 -17.28 10.27
N LYS A 22 1.12 -18.11 11.26
CA LYS A 22 0.23 -18.38 12.40
C LYS A 22 -0.14 -17.12 13.18
N LEU A 23 0.81 -16.20 13.34
CA LEU A 23 0.55 -14.92 14.00
C LEU A 23 -0.36 -14.00 13.18
N ILE A 24 -0.25 -14.03 11.84
CA ILE A 24 -1.16 -13.30 10.94
C ILE A 24 -2.59 -13.89 11.05
N GLU A 25 -2.72 -15.22 10.95
CA GLU A 25 -4.00 -15.93 11.09
C GLU A 25 -4.71 -15.62 12.42
N ASN A 26 -3.95 -15.40 13.48
CA ASN A 26 -4.46 -15.02 14.80
C ASN A 26 -4.63 -13.49 15.00
N SER A 27 -4.48 -12.69 13.95
CA SER A 27 -4.50 -11.22 14.00
C SER A 27 -3.46 -10.59 14.96
N GLU A 28 -2.37 -11.33 15.26
CA GLU A 28 -1.25 -10.85 16.05
C GLU A 28 -0.23 -10.07 15.20
N LEU A 29 -0.68 -9.11 14.41
CA LEU A 29 0.10 -8.47 13.34
C LEU A 29 1.37 -7.76 13.83
N LYS A 30 1.36 -7.19 15.05
CA LYS A 30 2.57 -6.59 15.66
C LYS A 30 3.65 -7.64 15.93
N ASN A 31 3.24 -8.83 16.40
CA ASN A 31 4.15 -9.94 16.67
C ASN A 31 4.61 -10.57 15.34
N ALA A 32 3.72 -10.77 14.38
CA ALA A 32 4.04 -11.22 13.03
C ALA A 32 5.13 -10.32 12.40
N THR A 33 4.99 -9.00 12.50
CA THR A 33 6.00 -8.04 12.01
C THR A 33 7.38 -8.25 12.66
N LYS A 34 7.42 -8.49 13.98
CA LYS A 34 8.69 -8.74 14.69
C LYS A 34 9.35 -10.04 14.24
N ILE A 35 8.55 -11.06 13.92
CA ILE A 35 9.06 -12.34 13.43
C ILE A 35 9.51 -12.22 11.98
N ALA A 36 8.69 -11.65 11.09
CA ALA A 36 9.02 -11.44 9.68
C ALA A 36 10.34 -10.67 9.49
N LYS A 37 10.60 -9.67 10.34
CA LYS A 37 11.87 -8.90 10.33
C LYS A 37 13.12 -9.79 10.54
N LYS A 38 13.00 -10.95 11.18
CA LYS A 38 14.11 -11.88 11.44
C LYS A 38 14.40 -12.81 10.27
N ILE A 39 13.47 -12.91 9.31
CA ILE A 39 13.65 -13.71 8.10
C ILE A 39 14.74 -13.08 7.24
N THR A 40 15.79 -13.83 6.93
CA THR A 40 16.92 -13.34 6.14
C THR A 40 16.67 -13.45 4.64
N SER A 41 15.82 -14.38 4.19
CA SER A 41 15.37 -14.46 2.81
C SER A 41 14.55 -13.22 2.46
N THR A 42 15.01 -12.42 1.53
CA THR A 42 14.31 -11.18 1.10
C THR A 42 12.97 -11.48 0.45
N ILE A 43 12.88 -12.57 -0.34
CA ILE A 43 11.64 -12.98 -1.00
C ILE A 43 10.59 -13.35 0.05
N THR A 44 10.92 -14.26 0.96
CA THR A 44 10.02 -14.71 2.03
C THR A 44 9.62 -13.57 2.95
N ARG A 45 10.57 -12.72 3.33
CA ARG A 45 10.30 -11.55 4.17
C ARG A 45 9.36 -10.55 3.51
N ASN A 46 9.54 -10.27 2.21
CA ASN A 46 8.63 -9.40 1.46
C ASN A 46 7.22 -9.99 1.39
N SER A 47 7.10 -11.31 1.16
CA SER A 47 5.80 -12.00 1.17
C SER A 47 5.09 -11.84 2.52
N ARG A 48 5.79 -12.05 3.63
CA ARG A 48 5.20 -11.86 4.96
C ARG A 48 4.83 -10.41 5.25
N TYR A 49 5.64 -9.45 4.81
CA TYR A 49 5.27 -8.03 4.92
C TYR A 49 4.05 -7.67 4.07
N GLU A 50 3.90 -8.27 2.88
CA GLU A 50 2.72 -8.11 2.05
C GLU A 50 1.46 -8.61 2.76
N ASP A 51 1.51 -9.84 3.31
CA ASP A 51 0.38 -10.41 4.05
C ASP A 51 0.01 -9.57 5.28
N ILE A 52 1.00 -9.12 6.05
CA ILE A 52 0.79 -8.26 7.22
C ILE A 52 0.20 -6.91 6.81
N ALA A 53 0.69 -6.31 5.72
CA ALA A 53 0.18 -5.02 5.23
C ALA A 53 -1.27 -5.14 4.76
N ASN A 54 -1.61 -6.23 4.06
CA ASN A 54 -2.98 -6.51 3.63
C ASN A 54 -3.91 -6.74 4.83
N ALA A 55 -3.47 -7.53 5.83
CA ALA A 55 -4.25 -7.73 7.04
C ALA A 55 -4.54 -6.41 7.77
N TYR A 56 -3.54 -5.52 7.92
CA TYR A 56 -3.78 -4.18 8.47
C TYR A 56 -4.73 -3.35 7.60
N LEU A 57 -4.66 -3.49 6.28
CA LEU A 57 -5.56 -2.79 5.36
C LEU A 57 -7.01 -3.27 5.53
N GLU A 58 -7.23 -4.58 5.66
CA GLU A 58 -8.53 -5.19 5.92
C GLU A 58 -9.11 -4.78 7.28
N GLU A 59 -8.26 -4.59 8.30
CA GLU A 59 -8.66 -4.08 9.61
C GLU A 59 -8.91 -2.55 9.61
N GLY A 60 -8.70 -1.85 8.48
CA GLY A 60 -8.82 -0.39 8.39
C GLY A 60 -7.65 0.38 9.02
N GLU A 61 -6.61 -0.31 9.43
CA GLU A 61 -5.42 0.24 10.06
C GLU A 61 -4.41 0.79 9.03
N LEU A 62 -4.86 1.78 8.22
CA LEU A 62 -4.17 2.26 7.02
C LEU A 62 -2.75 2.75 7.30
N LYS A 63 -2.54 3.40 8.45
CA LYS A 63 -1.21 3.89 8.87
C LYS A 63 -0.24 2.75 9.12
N GLN A 64 -0.69 1.67 9.75
CA GLN A 64 0.10 0.48 10.02
C GLN A 64 0.41 -0.26 8.71
N SER A 65 -0.60 -0.43 7.84
CA SER A 65 -0.42 -1.00 6.50
C SER A 65 0.66 -0.24 5.72
N LEU A 66 0.59 1.10 5.68
CA LEU A 66 1.59 1.95 5.03
C LEU A 66 2.99 1.76 5.61
N ASN A 67 3.11 1.65 6.94
CA ASN A 67 4.39 1.47 7.61
C ASN A 67 5.03 0.11 7.27
N ILE A 68 4.23 -0.92 7.04
CA ILE A 68 4.71 -2.23 6.60
C ILE A 68 5.06 -2.20 5.10
N ALA A 69 4.21 -1.62 4.26
CA ALA A 69 4.44 -1.50 2.81
C ALA A 69 5.79 -0.83 2.50
N LYS A 70 6.19 0.20 3.26
CA LYS A 70 7.50 0.87 3.13
C LYS A 70 8.71 -0.06 3.35
N LYS A 71 8.55 -1.21 4.02
CA LYS A 71 9.63 -2.18 4.28
C LYS A 71 9.85 -3.14 3.12
N ILE A 72 8.88 -3.22 2.21
CA ILE A 72 8.92 -4.10 1.04
C ILE A 72 9.87 -3.54 0.00
N THR A 73 10.81 -4.36 -0.45
CA THR A 73 11.81 -3.97 -1.47
C THR A 73 11.27 -4.13 -2.89
N SER A 74 10.31 -5.04 -3.11
CA SER A 74 9.63 -5.18 -4.39
C SER A 74 8.80 -3.94 -4.72
N THR A 75 9.18 -3.23 -5.77
CA THR A 75 8.48 -2.02 -6.20
C THR A 75 7.06 -2.32 -6.70
N VAL A 76 6.87 -3.47 -7.36
CA VAL A 76 5.55 -3.90 -7.85
C VAL A 76 4.59 -4.13 -6.67
N THR A 77 4.98 -4.95 -5.72
CA THR A 77 4.19 -5.24 -4.51
C THR A 77 3.91 -3.98 -3.70
N ARG A 78 4.93 -3.12 -3.53
CA ARG A 78 4.77 -1.86 -2.79
C ARG A 78 3.79 -0.91 -3.48
N ASN A 79 3.83 -0.79 -4.81
CA ASN A 79 2.86 0.01 -5.56
C ASN A 79 1.44 -0.54 -5.43
N SER A 80 1.24 -1.86 -5.45
CA SER A 80 -0.06 -2.49 -5.25
C SER A 80 -0.64 -2.18 -3.86
N LEU A 81 0.18 -2.28 -2.81
CA LEU A 81 -0.23 -1.92 -1.45
C LEU A 81 -0.57 -0.43 -1.32
N TYR A 82 0.24 0.45 -1.90
CA TYR A 82 -0.08 1.89 -1.93
C TYR A 82 -1.37 2.17 -2.68
N GLU A 83 -1.65 1.47 -3.78
CA GLU A 83 -2.92 1.57 -4.48
C GLU A 83 -4.10 1.16 -3.60
N GLY A 84 -4.00 0.04 -2.88
CA GLY A 84 -5.01 -0.40 -1.91
C GLY A 84 -5.26 0.64 -0.83
N ILE A 85 -4.19 1.16 -0.21
CA ILE A 85 -4.28 2.18 0.85
C ILE A 85 -4.89 3.49 0.31
N ALA A 86 -4.48 3.93 -0.90
CA ALA A 86 -5.03 5.13 -1.52
C ALA A 86 -6.52 4.98 -1.85
N ASN A 87 -6.96 3.80 -2.30
CA ASN A 87 -8.37 3.51 -2.53
C ASN A 87 -9.17 3.50 -1.21
N ALA A 88 -8.64 2.94 -0.12
CA ALA A 88 -9.30 2.98 1.18
C ALA A 88 -9.52 4.43 1.66
N HIS A 89 -8.51 5.30 1.55
CA HIS A 89 -8.69 6.73 1.81
C HIS A 89 -9.73 7.38 0.87
N LEU A 90 -9.77 6.97 -0.40
CA LEU A 90 -10.82 7.42 -1.33
C LEU A 90 -12.22 7.02 -0.85
N ASP A 91 -12.39 5.79 -0.37
CA ASP A 91 -13.69 5.30 0.10
C ASP A 91 -14.15 6.07 1.33
N ASP A 92 -13.24 6.44 2.20
CA ASP A 92 -13.48 7.31 3.36
C ASP A 92 -13.63 8.80 2.98
N ASN A 93 -13.54 9.15 1.67
CA ASN A 93 -13.53 10.52 1.16
C ASN A 93 -12.39 11.40 1.71
N ASP A 94 -11.31 10.77 2.20
CA ASP A 94 -10.07 11.44 2.60
C ASP A 94 -9.16 11.63 1.37
N LEU A 95 -9.51 12.62 0.54
CA LEU A 95 -8.87 12.82 -0.75
C LEU A 95 -7.43 13.33 -0.63
N ASP A 96 -7.13 14.07 0.41
CA ASP A 96 -5.79 14.63 0.64
C ASP A 96 -4.81 13.50 1.02
N SER A 97 -5.20 12.58 1.92
CA SER A 97 -4.39 11.40 2.24
C SER A 97 -4.26 10.44 1.05
N SER A 98 -5.35 10.22 0.30
CA SER A 98 -5.30 9.40 -0.92
C SER A 98 -4.28 9.96 -1.92
N LYS A 99 -4.26 11.29 -2.12
CA LYS A 99 -3.27 11.97 -2.97
C LYS A 99 -1.86 11.76 -2.44
N GLU A 100 -1.64 11.95 -1.13
CA GLU A 100 -0.30 11.77 -0.53
C GLU A 100 0.26 10.36 -0.77
N ILE A 101 -0.58 9.33 -0.67
CA ILE A 101 -0.17 7.95 -0.95
C ILE A 101 0.05 7.74 -2.45
N THR A 102 -0.83 8.30 -3.30
CA THR A 102 -0.69 8.23 -4.77
C THR A 102 0.64 8.83 -5.23
N ASP A 103 1.09 9.93 -4.63
CA ASP A 103 2.37 10.58 -4.95
C ASP A 103 3.57 9.64 -4.75
N LYS A 104 3.49 8.68 -3.83
CA LYS A 104 4.54 7.69 -3.53
C LYS A 104 4.62 6.55 -4.53
N ILE A 105 3.58 6.36 -5.36
CA ILE A 105 3.52 5.30 -6.37
C ILE A 105 4.46 5.65 -7.54
N THR A 106 5.24 4.68 -7.97
CA THR A 106 6.17 4.85 -9.11
C THR A 106 5.60 4.36 -10.44
N SER A 107 4.57 3.51 -10.41
CA SER A 107 3.86 3.08 -11.61
C SER A 107 2.99 4.22 -12.15
N THR A 108 3.32 4.73 -13.34
CA THR A 108 2.58 5.81 -14.00
C THR A 108 1.12 5.42 -14.27
N VAL A 109 0.88 4.16 -14.63
CA VAL A 109 -0.49 3.67 -14.90
C VAL A 109 -1.34 3.73 -13.64
N ILE A 110 -0.86 3.15 -12.54
CA ILE A 110 -1.59 3.16 -11.25
C ILE A 110 -1.80 4.60 -10.77
N LYS A 111 -0.74 5.41 -10.85
CA LYS A 111 -0.78 6.82 -10.42
C LYS A 111 -1.82 7.63 -11.19
N ASN A 112 -1.86 7.52 -12.52
CA ASN A 112 -2.85 8.21 -13.34
C ASN A 112 -4.27 7.77 -13.02
N ASN A 113 -4.50 6.47 -12.83
CA ASN A 113 -5.82 5.94 -12.46
C ASN A 113 -6.32 6.48 -11.12
N LEU A 114 -5.44 6.57 -10.13
CA LEU A 114 -5.78 7.13 -8.83
C LEU A 114 -6.03 8.64 -8.91
N TYR A 115 -5.19 9.40 -9.60
CA TYR A 115 -5.44 10.83 -9.83
C TYR A 115 -6.77 11.08 -10.52
N GLU A 116 -7.14 10.26 -11.50
CA GLU A 116 -8.45 10.35 -12.14
C GLU A 116 -9.60 10.17 -11.14
N LYS A 117 -9.50 9.14 -10.26
CA LYS A 117 -10.50 8.90 -9.21
C LYS A 117 -10.58 10.07 -8.22
N ILE A 118 -9.42 10.58 -7.76
CA ILE A 118 -9.33 11.71 -6.83
C ILE A 118 -9.96 12.95 -7.46
N ALA A 119 -9.60 13.28 -8.70
CA ALA A 119 -10.12 14.44 -9.41
C ALA A 119 -11.65 14.39 -9.57
N LYS A 120 -12.18 13.22 -9.94
CA LYS A 120 -13.63 13.00 -10.03
C LYS A 120 -14.35 13.20 -8.70
N LYS A 121 -13.76 12.75 -7.59
CA LYS A 121 -14.32 12.97 -6.25
C LYS A 121 -14.26 14.44 -5.83
N TYR A 122 -13.15 15.15 -6.04
CA TYR A 122 -13.10 16.61 -5.82
C TYR A 122 -14.14 17.35 -6.65
N ASN A 123 -14.30 16.98 -7.93
CA ASN A 123 -15.33 17.59 -8.79
C ASN A 123 -16.74 17.35 -8.25
N LYS A 124 -17.04 16.10 -7.81
CA LYS A 124 -18.33 15.76 -7.17
C LYS A 124 -18.57 16.57 -5.91
N ASN A 125 -17.52 16.85 -5.14
CA ASN A 125 -17.55 17.66 -3.93
C ASN A 125 -17.58 19.18 -4.23
N LYS A 126 -17.60 19.57 -5.52
CA LYS A 126 -17.57 20.96 -6.02
C LYS A 126 -16.29 21.73 -5.67
N ASP A 127 -15.22 21.01 -5.33
CA ASP A 127 -13.87 21.56 -5.14
C ASP A 127 -13.10 21.54 -6.48
N TYR A 128 -13.54 22.42 -7.38
CA TYR A 128 -13.04 22.47 -8.75
C TYR A 128 -11.56 22.87 -8.84
N ASP A 129 -11.10 23.69 -7.93
CA ASP A 129 -9.70 24.13 -7.92
C ASP A 129 -8.77 22.96 -7.57
N LYS A 130 -9.10 22.18 -6.52
CA LYS A 130 -8.34 20.96 -6.20
C LYS A 130 -8.47 19.92 -7.32
N ALA A 131 -9.64 19.75 -7.91
CA ALA A 131 -9.83 18.85 -9.05
C ALA A 131 -8.87 19.20 -10.20
N LYS A 132 -8.77 20.48 -10.59
CA LYS A 132 -7.84 20.96 -11.63
C LYS A 132 -6.38 20.68 -11.29
N VAL A 133 -5.98 20.92 -10.02
CA VAL A 133 -4.62 20.62 -9.55
C VAL A 133 -4.30 19.14 -9.74
N ILE A 134 -5.22 18.24 -9.39
CA ILE A 134 -5.02 16.78 -9.55
C ILE A 134 -4.98 16.39 -11.02
N VAL A 135 -5.91 16.89 -11.85
CA VAL A 135 -5.92 16.59 -13.30
C VAL A 135 -4.60 16.99 -13.95
N ASN A 136 -3.97 18.09 -13.50
CA ASN A 136 -2.68 18.52 -14.02
C ASN A 136 -1.51 17.55 -13.68
N GLN A 137 -1.65 16.66 -12.69
CA GLN A 137 -0.68 15.62 -12.38
C GLN A 137 -0.75 14.42 -13.34
N ILE A 138 -1.87 14.27 -14.06
CA ILE A 138 -2.07 13.17 -15.00
C ILE A 138 -1.17 13.36 -16.22
N THR A 139 -0.38 12.34 -16.54
CA THR A 139 0.56 12.38 -17.68
C THR A 139 -0.10 12.02 -19.01
N SER A 140 -1.22 11.28 -19.00
CA SER A 140 -2.00 10.97 -20.20
C SER A 140 -2.74 12.22 -20.68
N THR A 141 -2.32 12.78 -21.80
CA THR A 141 -2.93 13.99 -22.40
C THR A 141 -4.42 13.78 -22.72
N VAL A 142 -4.76 12.60 -23.25
CA VAL A 142 -6.17 12.26 -23.59
C VAL A 142 -7.04 12.28 -22.33
N THR A 143 -6.61 11.57 -21.27
CA THR A 143 -7.36 11.53 -20.00
C THR A 143 -7.43 12.92 -19.37
N LYS A 144 -6.32 13.67 -19.37
CA LYS A 144 -6.25 15.03 -18.83
C LYS A 144 -7.26 15.95 -19.50
N ASN A 145 -7.27 16.02 -20.83
CA ASN A 145 -8.18 16.89 -21.57
C ASN A 145 -9.65 16.49 -21.32
N SER A 146 -9.96 15.19 -21.41
CA SER A 146 -11.31 14.69 -21.15
C SER A 146 -11.82 15.00 -19.73
N LEU A 147 -10.93 15.04 -18.73
CA LEU A 147 -11.32 15.42 -17.37
C LEU A 147 -11.47 16.93 -17.23
N MET A 148 -10.55 17.73 -17.81
CA MET A 148 -10.66 19.20 -17.77
C MET A 148 -11.98 19.71 -18.36
N ASP A 149 -12.45 19.13 -19.46
CA ASP A 149 -13.72 19.50 -20.10
C ASP A 149 -14.95 19.23 -19.20
N LYS A 150 -14.80 18.31 -18.23
CA LYS A 150 -15.87 17.91 -17.29
C LYS A 150 -15.84 18.65 -15.95
N LEU A 151 -14.81 19.45 -15.70
CA LEU A 151 -14.71 20.27 -14.49
C LEU A 151 -15.53 21.56 -14.69
N LYS A 152 -16.73 21.58 -14.12
CA LYS A 152 -17.66 22.72 -14.24
C LYS A 152 -18.09 23.19 -12.86
#